data_7fa05bb05a99cf9b0f47c54805c5442c
#
_entry.id   7fa05bb05a99cf9b0f47c54805c5442c
#
_cell.length_a   1.000
_cell.length_b   1.000
_cell.length_c   1.000
_cell.angle_alpha   90.00
_cell.angle_beta   90.00
_cell.angle_gamma   90.00
#
_symmetry.space_group_name_H-M   'P 1'
#
loop_
_entity.id
_entity.type
_entity.pdbx_description
1 polymer ?
#
loop_
_entity_poly.entity_id
_entity_poly.type
_entity_poly.pdbx_seq_one_letter_code
_entity_poly.pdbx_strand_id
1 'polypeptide(L)' 'MIDIEKLKAQHQEELKDAEMYEAMADEHPEWKRVLHDIAHDERQHADMIKHMIEHHNH' A
#
# COMPACT_ATOMS: atom_id res chain seq x y z
N MET A 1 6.66 12.41 18.64
CA MET A 1 5.22 12.36 18.29
C MET A 1 5.06 11.98 16.83
N ILE A 2 4.10 11.12 16.52
CA ILE A 2 3.83 10.69 15.16
C ILE A 2 3.13 11.81 14.38
N ASP A 3 3.56 12.01 13.15
CA ASP A 3 2.92 12.98 12.25
C ASP A 3 1.80 12.27 11.48
N ILE A 4 0.57 12.48 11.91
CA ILE A 4 -0.61 11.81 11.34
C ILE A 4 -0.82 12.20 9.88
N GLU A 5 -0.54 13.43 9.50
CA GLU A 5 -0.72 13.85 8.11
C GLU A 5 0.28 13.14 7.18
N LYS A 6 1.50 12.90 7.66
CA LYS A 6 2.47 12.10 6.90
C LYS A 6 2.02 10.65 6.79
N LEU A 7 1.45 10.08 7.85
CA LEU A 7 0.94 8.72 7.80
C LEU A 7 -0.23 8.61 6.80
N LYS A 8 -1.12 9.58 6.80
CA LYS A 8 -2.24 9.59 5.84
C LYS A 8 -1.74 9.66 4.40
N ALA A 9 -0.74 10.51 4.15
CA ALA A 9 -0.13 10.63 2.82
C ALA A 9 0.53 9.32 2.41
N GLN A 10 1.26 8.68 3.33
CA GLN A 10 1.92 7.41 3.06
C GLN A 10 0.91 6.30 2.81
N HIS A 11 -0.20 6.28 3.54
CA HIS A 11 -1.27 5.33 3.31
C HIS A 11 -1.78 5.41 1.87
N GLN A 12 -2.02 6.63 1.37
CA GLN A 12 -2.46 6.84 0.01
C GLN A 12 -1.41 6.38 -1.01
N GLU A 13 -0.12 6.66 -0.75
CA GLU A 13 0.96 6.23 -1.63
C GLU A 13 1.04 4.71 -1.74
N GLU A 14 0.89 4.00 -0.62
CA GLU A 14 0.90 2.54 -0.63
C GLU A 14 -0.24 1.98 -1.48
N LEU A 15 -1.43 2.56 -1.38
CA LEU A 15 -2.59 2.13 -2.17
C LEU A 15 -2.40 2.43 -3.66
N LYS A 16 -1.86 3.59 -3.99
CA LYS A 16 -1.55 3.95 -5.38
C LYS A 16 -0.52 3.00 -5.98
N ASP A 17 0.51 2.68 -5.21
CA ASP A 17 1.55 1.75 -5.65
C ASP A 17 0.97 0.37 -5.90
N ALA A 18 0.09 -0.11 -5.02
CA ALA A 18 -0.57 -1.39 -5.21
C ALA A 18 -1.37 -1.41 -6.52
N GLU A 19 -2.14 -0.36 -6.78
CA GLU A 19 -2.92 -0.25 -8.02
C GLU A 19 -2.01 -0.24 -9.25
N MET A 20 -0.88 0.45 -9.18
CA MET A 20 0.10 0.51 -10.26
C MET A 20 0.64 -0.89 -10.57
N TYR A 21 1.04 -1.63 -9.55
CA TYR A 21 1.57 -2.99 -9.73
C TYR A 21 0.50 -3.94 -10.27
N GLU A 22 -0.75 -3.79 -9.85
CA GLU A 22 -1.85 -4.60 -10.38
C GLU A 22 -2.09 -4.32 -11.87
N ALA A 23 -2.04 -3.05 -12.26
CA ALA A 23 -2.16 -2.67 -13.66
C ALA A 23 -1.00 -3.21 -14.50
N MET A 24 0.23 -3.13 -13.97
CA MET A 24 1.40 -3.71 -14.65
C MET A 24 1.27 -5.22 -14.81
N ALA A 25 0.68 -5.90 -13.84
CA ALA A 25 0.47 -7.34 -13.91
C ALA A 25 -0.45 -7.71 -15.08
N ASP A 26 -1.47 -6.90 -15.33
CA ASP A 26 -2.38 -7.12 -16.45
C ASP A 26 -1.68 -6.89 -17.79
N GLU A 27 -0.74 -5.96 -17.86
CA GLU A 27 0.01 -5.64 -19.09
C GLU A 27 1.16 -6.62 -19.35
N HIS A 28 1.65 -7.29 -18.29
CA HIS A 28 2.82 -8.17 -18.38
C HIS A 28 2.51 -9.53 -17.73
N PRO A 29 1.75 -10.39 -18.45
CA PRO A 29 1.36 -11.69 -17.88
C PRO A 29 2.53 -12.55 -17.41
N GLU A 30 3.70 -12.39 -18.02
CA GLU A 30 4.92 -13.13 -17.65
C GLU A 30 5.42 -12.77 -16.26
N TRP A 31 5.04 -11.60 -15.74
CA TRP A 31 5.43 -11.13 -14.40
C TRP A 31 4.24 -11.04 -13.44
N LYS A 32 3.08 -11.56 -13.85
CA LYS A 32 1.82 -11.38 -13.12
C LYS A 32 1.93 -11.75 -11.64
N ARG A 33 2.49 -12.92 -11.36
CA ARG A 33 2.58 -13.39 -9.98
C ARG A 33 3.45 -12.50 -9.12
N VAL A 34 4.64 -12.14 -9.61
CA VAL A 34 5.56 -11.28 -8.86
C VAL A 34 4.93 -9.92 -8.61
N LEU A 35 4.30 -9.35 -9.63
CA LEU A 35 3.67 -8.03 -9.51
C LEU A 35 2.48 -8.05 -8.55
N HIS A 36 1.68 -9.13 -8.56
CA HIS A 36 0.60 -9.29 -7.59
C HIS A 36 1.12 -9.45 -6.17
N ASP A 37 2.24 -10.14 -5.98
CA ASP A 37 2.85 -10.30 -4.66
C ASP A 37 3.32 -8.94 -4.12
N ILE A 38 3.91 -8.10 -4.98
CA ILE A 38 4.32 -6.75 -4.59
C ILE A 38 3.09 -5.92 -4.21
N ALA A 39 2.03 -5.97 -5.03
CA ALA A 39 0.80 -5.23 -4.75
C ALA A 39 0.18 -5.67 -3.41
N HIS A 40 0.20 -6.97 -3.13
CA HIS A 40 -0.30 -7.51 -1.87
C HIS A 40 0.49 -6.96 -0.68
N ASP A 41 1.82 -6.91 -0.79
CA ASP A 41 2.67 -6.36 0.26
C ASP A 41 2.38 -4.87 0.49
N GLU A 42 2.18 -4.10 -0.58
CA GLU A 42 1.83 -2.69 -0.46
C GLU A 42 0.49 -2.50 0.27
N ARG A 43 -0.49 -3.37 0.01
CA ARG A 43 -1.78 -3.32 0.70
C ARG A 43 -1.66 -3.70 2.17
N GLN A 44 -0.79 -4.64 2.50
CA GLN A 44 -0.51 -4.98 3.90
C GLN A 44 0.13 -3.81 4.63
N HIS A 45 1.08 -3.11 3.98
CA HIS A 45 1.69 -1.90 4.54
C HIS A 45 0.63 -0.83 4.78
N ALA A 46 -0.28 -0.64 3.82
CA ALA A 46 -1.37 0.33 3.97
C ALA A 46 -2.25 0.00 5.18
N ASP A 47 -2.57 -1.28 5.39
CA ASP A 47 -3.37 -1.71 6.53
C ASP A 47 -2.66 -1.43 7.85
N MET A 48 -1.35 -1.66 7.91
CA MET A 48 -0.56 -1.37 9.10
C MET A 48 -0.54 0.13 9.41
N ILE A 49 -0.38 0.95 8.38
CA ILE A 49 -0.40 2.40 8.52
C ILE A 49 -1.78 2.88 8.97
N LYS A 50 -2.83 2.32 8.38
CA LYS A 50 -4.21 2.62 8.77
C LYS A 50 -4.45 2.33 10.25
N HIS A 51 -3.93 1.20 10.73
CA HIS A 51 -4.03 0.83 12.13
C HIS A 51 -3.41 1.90 13.03
N MET A 52 -2.22 2.39 12.68
CA MET A 52 -1.58 3.46 13.44
C MET A 52 -2.41 4.75 13.43
N ILE A 53 -2.97 5.11 12.28
CA ILE A 53 -3.82 6.30 12.17
C ILE A 53 -5.03 6.18 13.08
N GLU A 54 -5.67 5.01 13.09
CA GLU A 54 -6.89 4.77 13.88
C GLU A 54 -6.64 4.74 15.38
N HIS A 55 -5.42 4.38 15.78
CA HIS A 55 -5.11 4.15 17.19
C HIS A 55 -4.08 5.11 17.78
N HIS A 56 -3.76 6.20 17.07
CA HIS A 56 -2.68 7.10 17.54
C HIS A 56 -3.02 7.86 18.83
N ASN A 57 -4.28 7.90 19.22
CA ASN A 57 -4.71 8.56 20.46
C ASN A 57 -4.78 7.61 21.66
N HIS A 58 -4.34 6.36 21.48
CA HIS A 58 -4.43 5.34 22.53
C HIS A 58 -3.06 4.95 23.12
#